data_d711723fa3b9b6c7cef3d1f2edb4b223
#
_entry.id   d711723fa3b9b6c7cef3d1f2edb4b223
#
_cell.length_a   1.000
_cell.length_b   1.000
_cell.length_c   1.000
_cell.angle_alpha   90.00
_cell.angle_beta   90.00
_cell.angle_gamma   90.00
#
_symmetry.space_group_name_H-M   'P 1'
#
loop_
_entity.id
_entity.type
_entity.pdbx_description
1 polymer ?
#
loop_
_entity_poly.entity_id
_entity_poly.type
_entity_poly.pdbx_seq_one_letter_code
_entity_poly.pdbx_strand_id
1 'polypeptide(L)'
;MPLNHFQLVQEAAGAHFPDKDHAYPYPAHYGDPQQEYQAGHESAVLFDLSDREQVELKGTDCQKFLHNFCTNDIKNLPVDQGCEAFVTNVQSRILGYITVFNQGDSLWLDLAPGQSAALTEHLDRYIIMENVEQIVRSPEFGCLYLTGPEAGHILSKLDIAALAVNQQQRVTDSEAELTVRRVDWFGQPGYLCCLLHEKIVAFWQQLIEAGAKPAGQEAFEALRIESCFPLSGIDLTDENLAQEAGRTSQAISFKKGCYLGQEPIARIDSLGHVNQELRIIALEGDGVPAPGTPVMATVKDNQKEVGKITSAAKSYGKYPVVALAIVRKEAYKPGTKVEVVVAEKALEGTVLCSME
;
A
#
# COMPACT_ATOMS: atom_id res chain seq x y z
N MET A 1 -3.43 25.06 2.60
CA MET A 1 -4.47 25.30 1.56
C MET A 1 -5.84 25.28 2.22
N PRO A 2 -6.89 25.94 1.66
CA PRO A 2 -8.25 25.72 2.16
C PRO A 2 -8.66 24.27 1.91
N LEU A 3 -9.48 23.71 2.82
CA LEU A 3 -10.05 22.37 2.67
C LEU A 3 -10.95 22.30 1.43
N ASN A 4 -10.88 21.21 0.70
CA ASN A 4 -11.80 20.95 -0.41
C ASN A 4 -13.20 20.55 0.11
N HIS A 5 -14.17 20.38 -0.81
CA HIS A 5 -15.54 20.07 -0.41
C HIS A 5 -15.65 18.76 0.40
N PHE A 6 -14.93 17.71 0.01
CA PHE A 6 -14.96 16.44 0.74
C PHE A 6 -14.34 16.58 2.14
N GLN A 7 -13.22 17.27 2.27
CA GLN A 7 -12.58 17.53 3.57
C GLN A 7 -13.48 18.35 4.51
N LEU A 8 -14.27 19.30 3.98
CA LEU A 8 -15.26 20.02 4.80
C LEU A 8 -16.37 19.10 5.31
N VAL A 9 -16.81 18.12 4.52
CA VAL A 9 -17.77 17.11 4.96
C VAL A 9 -17.16 16.21 6.03
N GLN A 10 -15.90 15.81 5.87
CA GLN A 10 -15.18 15.03 6.88
C GLN A 10 -14.98 15.82 8.17
N GLU A 11 -14.63 17.11 8.10
CA GLU A 11 -14.53 18.00 9.27
C GLU A 11 -15.87 18.10 10.02
N ALA A 12 -16.98 18.25 9.29
CA ALA A 12 -18.32 18.25 9.88
C ALA A 12 -18.70 16.89 10.52
N ALA A 13 -18.09 15.80 10.07
CA ALA A 13 -18.22 14.47 10.66
C ALA A 13 -17.25 14.20 11.83
N GLY A 14 -16.48 15.21 12.25
CA GLY A 14 -15.57 15.10 13.39
C GLY A 14 -14.10 14.84 13.02
N ALA A 15 -13.74 14.96 11.77
CA ALA A 15 -12.35 14.81 11.35
C ALA A 15 -11.46 15.93 11.89
N HIS A 16 -10.31 15.55 12.41
CA HIS A 16 -9.22 16.44 12.78
C HIS A 16 -8.11 16.37 11.73
N PHE A 17 -7.81 17.51 11.11
CA PHE A 17 -6.74 17.61 10.12
C PHE A 17 -5.45 18.09 10.77
N PRO A 18 -4.29 17.51 10.45
CA PRO A 18 -3.01 18.05 10.87
C PRO A 18 -2.81 19.44 10.29
N ASP A 19 -1.88 20.20 10.85
CA ASP A 19 -1.61 21.58 10.43
C ASP A 19 -1.49 21.72 8.91
N LYS A 20 -1.97 22.86 8.38
CA LYS A 20 -2.31 23.15 6.98
C LYS A 20 -1.15 23.14 5.96
N ASP A 21 0.04 22.69 6.36
CA ASP A 21 1.25 22.73 5.52
C ASP A 21 1.48 21.44 4.68
N HIS A 22 0.59 20.43 4.76
CA HIS A 22 0.67 19.23 3.94
C HIS A 22 0.00 19.42 2.58
N ALA A 23 0.61 18.88 1.53
CA ALA A 23 0.12 18.98 0.13
C ALA A 23 -1.29 18.37 -0.04
N TYR A 24 -1.64 17.33 0.70
CA TYR A 24 -2.98 16.78 0.85
C TYR A 24 -3.22 16.49 2.32
N PRO A 25 -4.00 17.31 3.04
CA PRO A 25 -4.32 17.04 4.43
C PRO A 25 -5.37 15.94 4.51
N TYR A 26 -4.94 14.74 4.92
CA TYR A 26 -5.86 13.70 5.37
C TYR A 26 -6.35 13.98 6.79
N PRO A 27 -7.52 13.49 7.18
CA PRO A 27 -7.88 13.40 8.57
C PRO A 27 -6.80 12.62 9.35
N ALA A 28 -6.24 13.22 10.39
CA ALA A 28 -5.38 12.49 11.31
C ALA A 28 -6.18 11.43 12.06
N HIS A 29 -7.37 11.82 12.54
CA HIS A 29 -8.34 10.98 13.22
C HIS A 29 -9.74 11.64 13.23
N TYR A 30 -10.76 10.89 13.66
CA TYR A 30 -12.14 11.34 13.86
C TYR A 30 -12.53 11.37 15.35
N GLY A 31 -11.57 11.78 16.20
CA GLY A 31 -11.75 11.99 17.64
C GLY A 31 -10.99 11.02 18.52
N ASP A 32 -11.03 9.72 18.24
CA ASP A 32 -10.35 8.69 19.05
C ASP A 32 -9.61 7.68 18.15
N PRO A 33 -8.31 7.89 17.90
CA PRO A 33 -7.51 6.98 17.06
C PRO A 33 -7.50 5.54 17.57
N GLN A 34 -7.61 5.31 18.89
CA GLN A 34 -7.65 3.96 19.45
C GLN A 34 -8.95 3.25 19.08
N GLN A 35 -10.11 3.94 19.16
CA GLN A 35 -11.39 3.36 18.74
C GLN A 35 -11.44 3.09 17.24
N GLU A 36 -10.82 3.95 16.43
CA GLU A 36 -10.70 3.76 14.98
C GLU A 36 -9.84 2.53 14.65
N TYR A 37 -8.70 2.39 15.31
CA TYR A 37 -7.84 1.22 15.19
C TYR A 37 -8.57 -0.08 15.59
N GLN A 38 -9.25 -0.08 16.76
CA GLN A 38 -10.03 -1.24 17.22
C GLN A 38 -11.15 -1.60 16.24
N ALA A 39 -11.85 -0.58 15.70
CA ALA A 39 -12.87 -0.79 14.68
C ALA A 39 -12.33 -1.45 13.41
N GLY A 40 -11.07 -1.18 13.03
CA GLY A 40 -10.39 -1.86 11.95
C GLY A 40 -10.23 -3.36 12.17
N HIS A 41 -10.09 -3.81 13.41
CA HIS A 41 -9.98 -5.22 13.77
C HIS A 41 -11.33 -5.91 14.06
N GLU A 42 -12.32 -5.18 14.55
CA GLU A 42 -13.56 -5.76 15.08
C GLU A 42 -14.79 -5.54 14.18
N SER A 43 -14.76 -4.53 13.32
CA SER A 43 -15.90 -4.15 12.47
C SER A 43 -15.48 -3.76 11.06
N ALA A 44 -15.65 -2.51 10.67
CA ALA A 44 -15.12 -1.97 9.41
C ALA A 44 -14.83 -0.48 9.52
N VAL A 45 -13.69 -0.07 9.00
CA VAL A 45 -13.25 1.31 8.91
C VAL A 45 -13.13 1.78 7.49
N LEU A 46 -13.35 3.07 7.27
CA LEU A 46 -13.32 3.74 5.98
C LEU A 46 -12.27 4.83 5.99
N PHE A 47 -11.25 4.68 5.16
CA PHE A 47 -10.17 5.64 4.97
C PHE A 47 -10.36 6.42 3.67
N ASP A 48 -10.05 7.70 3.72
CA ASP A 48 -9.85 8.52 2.53
C ASP A 48 -8.45 8.28 1.97
N LEU A 49 -8.37 7.75 0.76
CA LEU A 49 -7.14 7.54 0.00
C LEU A 49 -7.22 8.21 -1.38
N SER A 50 -7.88 9.39 -1.44
CA SER A 50 -8.16 10.09 -2.69
C SER A 50 -6.91 10.63 -3.40
N ASP A 51 -5.75 10.62 -2.75
CA ASP A 51 -4.46 10.95 -3.36
C ASP A 51 -3.75 9.74 -3.99
N ARG A 52 -4.29 8.52 -3.83
CA ARG A 52 -3.76 7.36 -4.57
C ARG A 52 -3.88 7.61 -6.06
N GLU A 53 -2.84 7.24 -6.76
CA GLU A 53 -2.75 7.51 -8.18
C GLU A 53 -3.26 6.33 -9.00
N GLN A 54 -4.01 6.67 -10.06
CA GLN A 54 -4.57 5.72 -11.00
C GLN A 54 -4.01 5.99 -12.39
N VAL A 55 -3.44 4.96 -13.02
CA VAL A 55 -2.98 5.02 -14.41
C VAL A 55 -3.70 3.95 -15.21
N GLU A 56 -4.32 4.35 -16.31
CA GLU A 56 -4.96 3.44 -17.25
C GLU A 56 -4.03 3.20 -18.45
N LEU A 57 -3.80 1.93 -18.79
CA LEU A 57 -3.12 1.53 -20.02
C LEU A 57 -4.16 1.00 -21.01
N LYS A 58 -4.34 1.70 -22.12
CA LYS A 58 -5.24 1.32 -23.23
C LYS A 58 -4.47 0.81 -24.44
N GLY A 59 -5.13 -0.01 -25.24
CA GLY A 59 -4.60 -0.52 -26.51
C GLY A 59 -4.45 -2.03 -26.52
N THR A 60 -4.38 -2.58 -27.73
CA THR A 60 -4.35 -4.05 -27.94
C THR A 60 -3.13 -4.74 -27.40
N ASP A 61 -2.05 -4.00 -27.17
CA ASP A 61 -0.78 -4.55 -26.69
C ASP A 61 -0.55 -4.33 -25.19
N CYS A 62 -1.46 -3.65 -24.45
CA CYS A 62 -1.25 -3.22 -23.06
C CYS A 62 -0.89 -4.38 -22.11
N GLN A 63 -1.58 -5.54 -22.20
CA GLN A 63 -1.29 -6.70 -21.36
C GLN A 63 0.11 -7.29 -21.65
N LYS A 64 0.44 -7.48 -22.94
CA LYS A 64 1.74 -8.00 -23.37
C LYS A 64 2.85 -7.02 -23.04
N PHE A 65 2.63 -5.74 -23.24
CA PHE A 65 3.56 -4.68 -22.92
C PHE A 65 3.89 -4.67 -21.41
N LEU A 66 2.91 -4.48 -20.54
CA LEU A 66 3.15 -4.41 -19.10
C LEU A 66 3.74 -5.71 -18.55
N HIS A 67 3.35 -6.89 -19.13
CA HIS A 67 3.94 -8.17 -18.78
C HIS A 67 5.48 -8.17 -18.95
N ASN A 68 6.03 -7.49 -19.95
CA ASN A 68 7.47 -7.44 -20.21
C ASN A 68 8.22 -6.46 -19.27
N PHE A 69 7.52 -5.60 -18.54
CA PHE A 69 8.11 -4.55 -17.70
C PHE A 69 7.77 -4.66 -16.22
N CYS A 70 7.06 -5.69 -15.81
CA CYS A 70 6.77 -5.93 -14.41
C CYS A 70 7.06 -7.37 -13.99
N THR A 71 7.09 -7.64 -12.71
CA THR A 71 7.50 -8.92 -12.13
C THR A 71 6.42 -9.99 -12.13
N ASN A 72 5.12 -9.64 -12.30
CA ASN A 72 4.03 -10.61 -12.25
C ASN A 72 3.43 -10.94 -13.63
N ASP A 73 2.63 -11.99 -13.72
CA ASP A 73 2.08 -12.51 -14.97
C ASP A 73 0.82 -11.75 -15.40
N ILE A 74 1.02 -10.64 -16.12
CA ILE A 74 -0.07 -9.81 -16.61
C ILE A 74 -0.69 -10.38 -17.89
N LYS A 75 0.13 -11.08 -18.72
CA LYS A 75 -0.34 -11.62 -20.00
C LYS A 75 -1.50 -12.60 -19.85
N ASN A 76 -1.49 -13.38 -18.77
CA ASN A 76 -2.51 -14.38 -18.46
C ASN A 76 -3.51 -13.91 -17.40
N LEU A 77 -3.49 -12.63 -17.02
CA LEU A 77 -4.40 -12.07 -16.02
C LEU A 77 -5.82 -12.01 -16.61
N PRO A 78 -6.80 -12.75 -16.05
CA PRO A 78 -8.18 -12.75 -16.56
C PRO A 78 -8.85 -11.37 -16.39
N VAL A 79 -9.91 -11.14 -17.15
CA VAL A 79 -10.78 -9.96 -16.96
C VAL A 79 -11.37 -9.99 -15.56
N ASP A 80 -11.51 -8.80 -14.95
CA ASP A 80 -11.95 -8.56 -13.58
C ASP A 80 -11.08 -9.20 -12.49
N GLN A 81 -9.84 -9.59 -12.83
CA GLN A 81 -8.82 -10.00 -11.88
C GLN A 81 -7.69 -8.99 -11.80
N GLY A 82 -7.01 -8.98 -10.67
CA GLY A 82 -5.84 -8.16 -10.42
C GLY A 82 -4.68 -8.94 -9.84
N CYS A 83 -3.54 -8.31 -9.75
CA CYS A 83 -2.35 -8.81 -9.04
C CYS A 83 -1.44 -7.66 -8.63
N GLU A 84 -0.66 -7.88 -7.58
CA GLU A 84 0.46 -6.99 -7.25
C GLU A 84 1.64 -7.25 -8.20
N ALA A 85 2.42 -6.23 -8.50
CA ALA A 85 3.64 -6.35 -9.27
C ALA A 85 4.64 -5.24 -8.94
N PHE A 86 5.93 -5.52 -9.14
CA PHE A 86 6.95 -4.49 -9.19
C PHE A 86 7.26 -4.13 -10.64
N VAL A 87 7.40 -2.85 -10.93
CA VAL A 87 8.10 -2.38 -12.11
C VAL A 87 9.53 -2.11 -11.69
N THR A 88 10.51 -2.68 -12.43
CA THR A 88 11.92 -2.62 -12.04
C THR A 88 12.78 -2.11 -13.19
N ASN A 89 13.95 -1.60 -12.84
CA ASN A 89 15.01 -1.38 -13.82
C ASN A 89 15.77 -2.69 -14.13
N VAL A 90 16.77 -2.61 -15.00
CA VAL A 90 17.60 -3.78 -15.40
C VAL A 90 18.39 -4.41 -14.24
N GLN A 91 18.60 -3.69 -13.14
CA GLN A 91 19.26 -4.17 -11.92
C GLN A 91 18.27 -4.70 -10.88
N SER A 92 16.99 -4.88 -11.21
CA SER A 92 15.89 -5.27 -10.31
C SER A 92 15.57 -4.27 -9.18
N ARG A 93 16.01 -3.00 -9.32
CA ARG A 93 15.65 -1.94 -8.41
C ARG A 93 14.19 -1.54 -8.64
N ILE A 94 13.45 -1.31 -7.56
CA ILE A 94 12.03 -0.97 -7.61
C ILE A 94 11.89 0.45 -8.18
N LEU A 95 11.14 0.60 -9.26
CA LEU A 95 10.70 1.87 -9.82
C LEU A 95 9.23 2.16 -9.51
N GLY A 96 8.47 1.12 -9.18
CA GLY A 96 7.09 1.20 -8.75
C GLY A 96 6.60 -0.12 -8.14
N TYR A 97 5.80 -0.02 -7.10
CA TYR A 97 5.01 -1.11 -6.56
C TYR A 97 3.55 -0.82 -6.88
N ILE A 98 2.94 -1.65 -7.69
CA ILE A 98 1.64 -1.42 -8.30
C ILE A 98 0.68 -2.58 -8.03
N THR A 99 -0.61 -2.28 -7.97
CA THR A 99 -1.65 -3.28 -8.13
C THR A 99 -2.30 -3.10 -9.50
N VAL A 100 -2.29 -4.14 -10.32
CA VAL A 100 -2.81 -4.15 -11.68
C VAL A 100 -4.17 -4.82 -11.69
N PHE A 101 -5.16 -4.21 -12.36
CA PHE A 101 -6.48 -4.80 -12.61
C PHE A 101 -6.79 -4.81 -14.11
N ASN A 102 -7.21 -5.98 -14.61
CA ASN A 102 -7.61 -6.14 -16.00
C ASN A 102 -9.12 -5.84 -16.15
N GLN A 103 -9.46 -4.78 -16.90
CA GLN A 103 -10.86 -4.41 -17.20
C GLN A 103 -11.35 -4.96 -18.55
N GLY A 104 -10.55 -5.76 -19.24
CA GLY A 104 -10.85 -6.34 -20.55
C GLY A 104 -10.34 -5.48 -21.70
N ASP A 105 -10.74 -4.24 -21.77
CA ASP A 105 -10.33 -3.26 -22.77
C ASP A 105 -9.12 -2.39 -22.34
N SER A 106 -8.81 -2.41 -21.07
CA SER A 106 -7.68 -1.67 -20.49
C SER A 106 -7.12 -2.36 -19.24
N LEU A 107 -5.92 -1.95 -18.82
CA LEU A 107 -5.35 -2.26 -17.51
C LEU A 107 -5.38 -1.01 -16.65
N TRP A 108 -5.81 -1.17 -15.40
CA TRP A 108 -5.74 -0.11 -14.41
C TRP A 108 -4.66 -0.41 -13.39
N LEU A 109 -3.78 0.55 -13.19
CA LEU A 109 -2.68 0.51 -12.23
C LEU A 109 -3.03 1.40 -11.04
N ASP A 110 -3.06 0.82 -9.86
CA ASP A 110 -3.19 1.56 -8.61
C ASP A 110 -1.81 1.73 -7.98
N LEU A 111 -1.47 2.97 -7.61
CA LEU A 111 -0.16 3.36 -7.10
C LEU A 111 -0.28 4.18 -5.80
N ALA A 112 0.81 4.19 -5.04
CA ALA A 112 0.97 5.15 -3.96
C ALA A 112 1.08 6.58 -4.53
N PRO A 113 0.76 7.62 -3.72
CA PRO A 113 0.87 9.02 -4.14
C PRO A 113 2.25 9.39 -4.66
N GLY A 114 2.30 10.22 -5.70
CA GLY A 114 3.54 10.75 -6.29
C GLY A 114 4.34 9.76 -7.16
N GLN A 115 3.79 8.57 -7.47
CA GLN A 115 4.52 7.53 -8.21
C GLN A 115 4.19 7.48 -9.70
N SER A 116 3.07 8.02 -10.14
CA SER A 116 2.61 7.87 -11.53
C SER A 116 3.52 8.54 -12.55
N ALA A 117 4.04 9.73 -12.27
CA ALA A 117 4.88 10.47 -13.20
C ALA A 117 6.18 9.72 -13.54
N ALA A 118 6.90 9.23 -12.52
CA ALA A 118 8.13 8.47 -12.72
C ALA A 118 7.87 7.13 -13.41
N LEU A 119 6.75 6.45 -13.05
CA LEU A 119 6.37 5.19 -13.66
C LEU A 119 6.03 5.36 -15.14
N THR A 120 5.18 6.33 -15.48
CA THR A 120 4.75 6.57 -16.86
C THR A 120 5.93 7.02 -17.72
N GLU A 121 6.81 7.91 -17.22
CA GLU A 121 8.05 8.27 -17.91
C GLU A 121 8.95 7.06 -18.17
N HIS A 122 9.06 6.15 -17.20
CA HIS A 122 9.87 4.94 -17.38
C HIS A 122 9.29 4.04 -18.47
N LEU A 123 7.98 3.76 -18.44
CA LEU A 123 7.32 2.89 -19.42
C LEU A 123 7.29 3.51 -20.82
N ASP A 124 7.12 4.83 -20.93
CA ASP A 124 7.08 5.56 -22.22
C ASP A 124 8.32 5.36 -23.07
N ARG A 125 9.49 5.18 -22.44
CA ARG A 125 10.76 4.90 -23.13
C ARG A 125 10.75 3.61 -23.96
N TYR A 126 9.82 2.70 -23.69
CA TYR A 126 9.71 1.39 -24.32
C TYR A 126 8.48 1.27 -25.23
N ILE A 127 7.63 2.27 -25.32
CA ILE A 127 6.51 2.33 -26.26
C ILE A 127 7.05 2.89 -27.58
N ILE A 128 7.39 1.99 -28.52
CA ILE A 128 7.98 2.37 -29.83
C ILE A 128 7.01 2.08 -30.96
N MET A 129 6.49 0.86 -31.03
CA MET A 129 5.54 0.40 -32.06
C MET A 129 4.31 -0.29 -31.45
N GLU A 130 4.29 -0.46 -30.14
CA GLU A 130 3.22 -1.07 -29.40
C GLU A 130 1.99 -0.15 -29.39
N ASN A 131 0.82 -0.74 -29.61
CA ASN A 131 -0.44 -0.04 -29.46
C ASN A 131 -0.80 0.04 -27.96
N VAL A 132 -0.17 1.00 -27.28
CA VAL A 132 -0.34 1.28 -25.84
C VAL A 132 -0.41 2.78 -25.63
N GLU A 133 -1.45 3.23 -24.95
CA GLU A 133 -1.62 4.60 -24.47
C GLU A 133 -1.64 4.60 -22.95
N GLN A 134 -0.88 5.49 -22.31
CA GLN A 134 -0.86 5.72 -20.87
C GLN A 134 -1.71 6.94 -20.53
N ILE A 135 -2.71 6.78 -19.67
CA ILE A 135 -3.61 7.84 -19.24
C ILE A 135 -3.57 7.97 -17.74
N VAL A 136 -3.10 9.09 -17.21
CA VAL A 136 -3.16 9.38 -15.77
C VAL A 136 -4.59 9.78 -15.41
N ARG A 137 -5.27 8.94 -14.63
CA ARG A 137 -6.67 9.11 -14.22
C ARG A 137 -6.85 9.76 -12.85
N SER A 138 -5.78 9.95 -12.10
CA SER A 138 -5.83 10.55 -10.76
C SER A 138 -6.54 11.91 -10.70
N PRO A 139 -6.49 12.80 -11.73
CA PRO A 139 -7.25 14.04 -11.70
C PRO A 139 -8.78 13.85 -11.74
N GLU A 140 -9.26 12.71 -12.23
CA GLU A 140 -10.69 12.41 -12.41
C GLU A 140 -11.23 11.54 -11.27
N PHE A 141 -10.40 10.62 -10.74
CA PHE A 141 -10.80 9.57 -9.80
C PHE A 141 -10.12 9.72 -8.44
N GLY A 142 -10.91 9.54 -7.38
CA GLY A 142 -10.42 9.36 -6.02
C GLY A 142 -10.71 7.94 -5.52
N CYS A 143 -10.11 7.58 -4.41
CA CYS A 143 -10.23 6.27 -3.81
C CYS A 143 -10.65 6.35 -2.33
N LEU A 144 -11.56 5.47 -1.93
CA LEU A 144 -11.88 5.19 -0.54
C LEU A 144 -11.46 3.75 -0.24
N TYR A 145 -10.90 3.51 0.93
CA TYR A 145 -10.51 2.17 1.36
C TYR A 145 -11.35 1.71 2.55
N LEU A 146 -12.23 0.74 2.31
CA LEU A 146 -13.06 0.11 3.34
C LEU A 146 -12.40 -1.21 3.75
N THR A 147 -12.09 -1.38 5.03
CA THR A 147 -11.43 -2.61 5.52
C THR A 147 -11.93 -3.02 6.89
N GLY A 148 -11.79 -4.30 7.18
CA GLY A 148 -12.19 -4.93 8.44
C GLY A 148 -13.09 -6.15 8.21
N PRO A 149 -13.35 -6.96 9.26
CA PRO A 149 -14.14 -8.19 9.15
C PRO A 149 -15.55 -7.96 8.57
N GLU A 150 -16.18 -6.81 8.84
CA GLU A 150 -17.54 -6.48 8.38
C GLU A 150 -17.57 -5.72 7.03
N ALA A 151 -16.41 -5.43 6.42
CA ALA A 151 -16.34 -4.61 5.22
C ALA A 151 -17.18 -5.17 4.05
N GLY A 152 -17.11 -6.49 3.83
CA GLY A 152 -17.94 -7.16 2.80
C GLY A 152 -19.44 -7.09 3.09
N HIS A 153 -19.84 -7.15 4.37
CA HIS A 153 -21.24 -7.01 4.78
C HIS A 153 -21.75 -5.58 4.51
N ILE A 154 -20.93 -4.56 4.76
CA ILE A 154 -21.29 -3.16 4.46
C ILE A 154 -21.53 -2.99 2.96
N LEU A 155 -20.62 -3.50 2.10
CA LEU A 155 -20.80 -3.42 0.65
C LEU A 155 -22.06 -4.16 0.17
N SER A 156 -22.40 -5.28 0.78
CA SER A 156 -23.62 -6.02 0.43
C SER A 156 -24.91 -5.24 0.68
N LYS A 157 -24.94 -4.30 1.64
CA LYS A 157 -26.08 -3.40 1.86
C LYS A 157 -26.25 -2.36 0.73
N LEU A 158 -25.21 -2.17 -0.07
CA LEU A 158 -25.21 -1.29 -1.24
C LEU A 158 -25.30 -2.09 -2.56
N ASP A 159 -25.78 -3.34 -2.50
CA ASP A 159 -25.92 -4.25 -3.64
C ASP A 159 -24.60 -4.56 -4.37
N ILE A 160 -23.46 -4.39 -3.69
CA ILE A 160 -22.14 -4.74 -4.22
C ILE A 160 -21.81 -6.17 -3.78
N ALA A 161 -21.54 -7.04 -4.75
CA ALA A 161 -21.29 -8.46 -4.52
C ALA A 161 -19.99 -8.71 -3.73
N ALA A 162 -19.94 -9.84 -3.02
CA ALA A 162 -18.70 -10.31 -2.43
C ALA A 162 -17.67 -10.64 -3.52
N LEU A 163 -16.46 -10.12 -3.35
CA LEU A 163 -15.34 -10.35 -4.27
C LEU A 163 -14.32 -11.30 -3.63
N ALA A 164 -13.67 -12.13 -4.46
CA ALA A 164 -12.45 -12.82 -4.05
C ALA A 164 -11.27 -11.86 -4.00
N VAL A 165 -10.19 -12.23 -3.30
CA VAL A 165 -8.96 -11.42 -3.25
C VAL A 165 -8.45 -11.17 -4.67
N ASN A 166 -8.05 -9.95 -4.95
CA ASN A 166 -7.63 -9.47 -6.27
C ASN A 166 -8.74 -9.54 -7.35
N GLN A 167 -9.99 -9.62 -6.98
CA GLN A 167 -11.13 -9.42 -7.87
C GLN A 167 -11.60 -7.97 -7.88
N GLN A 168 -12.15 -7.53 -9.00
CA GLN A 168 -12.84 -6.25 -9.10
C GLN A 168 -14.26 -6.42 -9.67
N GLN A 169 -15.09 -5.42 -9.40
CA GLN A 169 -16.42 -5.27 -9.99
C GLN A 169 -16.62 -3.81 -10.39
N ARG A 170 -17.04 -3.58 -11.62
CA ARG A 170 -17.58 -2.29 -12.05
C ARG A 170 -19.07 -2.25 -11.71
N VAL A 171 -19.51 -1.20 -11.03
CA VAL A 171 -20.93 -1.00 -10.69
C VAL A 171 -21.57 -0.19 -11.80
N THR A 172 -22.16 -0.88 -12.78
CA THR A 172 -22.60 -0.31 -14.06
C THR A 172 -23.79 0.63 -13.97
N ASP A 173 -24.62 0.48 -12.94
CA ASP A 173 -25.82 1.31 -12.75
C ASP A 173 -25.55 2.58 -11.91
N SER A 174 -24.28 2.81 -11.56
CA SER A 174 -23.90 4.00 -10.81
C SER A 174 -23.44 5.11 -11.75
N GLU A 175 -24.03 6.30 -11.62
CA GLU A 175 -23.51 7.53 -12.25
C GLU A 175 -22.11 7.92 -11.73
N ALA A 176 -21.58 7.15 -10.75
CA ALA A 176 -20.31 7.40 -10.10
C ALA A 176 -19.11 6.77 -10.82
N GLU A 177 -19.32 5.95 -11.85
CA GLU A 177 -18.28 5.12 -12.47
C GLU A 177 -17.50 4.31 -11.42
N LEU A 178 -18.22 3.79 -10.43
CA LEU A 178 -17.62 3.10 -9.29
C LEU A 178 -17.01 1.76 -9.72
N THR A 179 -15.75 1.57 -9.38
CA THR A 179 -15.07 0.27 -9.43
C THR A 179 -14.65 -0.14 -8.02
N VAL A 180 -15.11 -1.31 -7.55
CA VAL A 180 -14.70 -1.89 -6.27
C VAL A 180 -13.69 -2.98 -6.53
N ARG A 181 -12.53 -2.91 -5.86
CA ARG A 181 -11.40 -3.84 -5.98
C ARG A 181 -11.10 -4.44 -4.63
N ARG A 182 -11.12 -5.75 -4.51
CA ARG A 182 -10.72 -6.39 -3.26
C ARG A 182 -9.21 -6.50 -3.18
N VAL A 183 -8.64 -5.86 -2.14
CA VAL A 183 -7.21 -5.85 -1.83
C VAL A 183 -7.01 -6.07 -0.33
N ASP A 184 -6.38 -7.16 0.05
CA ASP A 184 -6.24 -7.56 1.46
C ASP A 184 -4.91 -7.01 2.03
N TRP A 185 -4.73 -5.68 2.00
CA TRP A 185 -3.48 -5.04 2.41
C TRP A 185 -3.15 -5.26 3.88
N PHE A 186 -4.18 -5.35 4.74
CA PHE A 186 -4.00 -5.48 6.19
C PHE A 186 -4.23 -6.93 6.68
N GLY A 187 -4.13 -7.91 5.79
CA GLY A 187 -4.32 -9.31 6.12
C GLY A 187 -5.78 -9.69 6.44
N GLN A 188 -6.71 -8.78 6.18
CA GLN A 188 -8.15 -8.95 6.36
C GLN A 188 -8.91 -8.35 5.17
N PRO A 189 -10.23 -8.60 5.03
CA PRO A 189 -10.99 -8.09 3.91
C PRO A 189 -10.85 -6.58 3.75
N GLY A 190 -10.39 -6.14 2.58
CA GLY A 190 -10.21 -4.74 2.25
C GLY A 190 -10.68 -4.47 0.83
N TYR A 191 -11.33 -3.33 0.63
CA TYR A 191 -11.93 -2.94 -0.64
C TYR A 191 -11.54 -1.52 -1.01
N LEU A 192 -10.82 -1.37 -2.11
CA LEU A 192 -10.52 -0.08 -2.70
C LEU A 192 -11.65 0.30 -3.63
N CYS A 193 -12.39 1.34 -3.28
CA CYS A 193 -13.49 1.89 -4.04
C CYS A 193 -12.99 3.10 -4.84
N CYS A 194 -12.81 2.94 -6.13
CA CYS A 194 -12.35 3.99 -7.04
C CYS A 194 -13.54 4.57 -7.82
N LEU A 195 -13.71 5.87 -7.79
CA LEU A 195 -14.85 6.56 -8.39
C LEU A 195 -14.50 8.02 -8.72
N LEU A 196 -15.35 8.66 -9.55
CA LEU A 196 -15.18 10.08 -9.89
C LEU A 196 -15.14 10.95 -8.62
N HIS A 197 -14.22 11.91 -8.57
CA HIS A 197 -14.06 12.82 -7.42
C HIS A 197 -15.35 13.53 -7.03
N GLU A 198 -16.18 13.94 -8.00
CA GLU A 198 -17.46 14.60 -7.75
C GLU A 198 -18.50 13.71 -7.04
N LYS A 199 -18.32 12.39 -7.07
CA LYS A 199 -19.23 11.39 -6.49
C LYS A 199 -18.73 10.86 -5.15
N ILE A 200 -17.51 11.20 -4.74
CA ILE A 200 -16.85 10.62 -3.56
C ILE A 200 -17.59 10.94 -2.27
N VAL A 201 -18.11 12.15 -2.13
CA VAL A 201 -18.88 12.59 -0.94
C VAL A 201 -20.14 11.75 -0.75
N ALA A 202 -20.92 11.60 -1.83
CA ALA A 202 -22.18 10.85 -1.76
C ALA A 202 -21.92 9.38 -1.43
N PHE A 203 -20.91 8.76 -2.04
CA PHE A 203 -20.58 7.37 -1.78
C PHE A 203 -19.98 7.16 -0.38
N TRP A 204 -19.14 8.08 0.10
CA TRP A 204 -18.64 8.07 1.47
C TRP A 204 -19.78 8.09 2.49
N GLN A 205 -20.78 8.97 2.28
CA GLN A 205 -21.97 9.04 3.13
C GLN A 205 -22.77 7.73 3.12
N GLN A 206 -22.97 7.11 1.95
CA GLN A 206 -23.65 5.82 1.84
C GLN A 206 -22.92 4.71 2.63
N LEU A 207 -21.60 4.68 2.59
CA LEU A 207 -20.80 3.71 3.37
C LEU A 207 -20.93 3.96 4.87
N ILE A 208 -20.93 5.22 5.31
CA ILE A 208 -21.14 5.57 6.74
C ILE A 208 -22.55 5.17 7.19
N GLU A 209 -23.58 5.48 6.41
CA GLU A 209 -24.97 5.08 6.69
C GLU A 209 -25.14 3.56 6.71
N ALA A 210 -24.39 2.82 5.87
CA ALA A 210 -24.34 1.36 5.88
C ALA A 210 -23.61 0.77 7.11
N GLY A 211 -22.90 1.62 7.88
CA GLY A 211 -22.25 1.25 9.14
C GLY A 211 -20.72 1.24 9.13
N ALA A 212 -20.07 1.73 8.09
CA ALA A 212 -18.63 1.96 8.11
C ALA A 212 -18.29 3.07 9.12
N LYS A 213 -17.20 2.91 9.86
CA LYS A 213 -16.68 3.95 10.74
C LYS A 213 -15.60 4.74 10.02
N PRO A 214 -15.69 6.08 9.95
CA PRO A 214 -14.60 6.86 9.37
C PRO A 214 -13.37 6.72 10.26
N ALA A 215 -12.20 6.66 9.64
CA ALA A 215 -10.94 6.56 10.35
C ALA A 215 -9.86 7.39 9.65
N GLY A 216 -8.92 7.90 10.42
CA GLY A 216 -7.85 8.76 9.95
C GLY A 216 -6.51 8.05 9.78
N GLN A 217 -5.52 8.86 9.41
CA GLN A 217 -4.18 8.42 9.08
C GLN A 217 -3.46 7.71 10.23
N GLU A 218 -3.74 8.09 11.49
CA GLU A 218 -3.11 7.45 12.64
C GLU A 218 -3.48 5.97 12.74
N ALA A 219 -4.75 5.64 12.55
CA ALA A 219 -5.23 4.26 12.52
C ALA A 219 -4.76 3.52 11.25
N PHE A 220 -4.76 4.19 10.08
CA PHE A 220 -4.25 3.62 8.83
C PHE A 220 -2.79 3.20 8.95
N GLU A 221 -1.92 4.07 9.46
CA GLU A 221 -0.50 3.80 9.61
C GLU A 221 -0.24 2.64 10.58
N ALA A 222 -0.94 2.59 11.72
CA ALA A 222 -0.82 1.47 12.64
C ALA A 222 -1.17 0.13 11.98
N LEU A 223 -2.35 0.04 11.35
CA LEU A 223 -2.85 -1.18 10.70
C LEU A 223 -1.95 -1.66 9.55
N ARG A 224 -1.47 -0.74 8.68
CA ARG A 224 -0.60 -1.12 7.57
C ARG A 224 0.79 -1.59 8.02
N ILE A 225 1.38 -0.91 9.04
CA ILE A 225 2.70 -1.27 9.58
C ILE A 225 2.62 -2.64 10.23
N GLU A 226 1.59 -2.90 11.04
CA GLU A 226 1.36 -4.20 11.68
C GLU A 226 1.16 -5.33 10.67
N SER A 227 0.67 -5.01 9.48
CA SER A 227 0.51 -5.97 8.37
C SER A 227 1.73 -6.04 7.46
N CYS A 228 2.81 -5.34 7.78
CA CYS A 228 4.01 -5.22 6.95
C CYS A 228 3.69 -4.78 5.50
N PHE A 229 2.66 -3.92 5.32
CA PHE A 229 2.29 -3.42 4.01
C PHE A 229 3.11 -2.16 3.66
N PRO A 230 4.01 -2.23 2.65
CA PRO A 230 4.87 -1.11 2.31
C PRO A 230 4.19 -0.07 1.43
N LEU A 231 4.60 1.18 1.56
CA LEU A 231 4.28 2.25 0.63
C LEU A 231 5.49 2.54 -0.28
N SER A 232 5.24 2.56 -1.60
CA SER A 232 6.24 2.97 -2.58
C SER A 232 6.57 4.45 -2.42
N GLY A 233 7.86 4.79 -2.49
CA GLY A 233 8.36 6.13 -2.23
C GLY A 233 8.62 6.45 -0.76
N ILE A 234 8.14 5.63 0.18
CA ILE A 234 8.35 5.78 1.62
C ILE A 234 9.15 4.58 2.15
N ASP A 235 8.54 3.39 2.14
CA ASP A 235 9.19 2.17 2.64
C ASP A 235 10.03 1.47 1.58
N LEU A 236 9.65 1.63 0.32
CA LEU A 236 10.32 1.07 -0.85
C LEU A 236 10.70 2.18 -1.83
N THR A 237 11.98 2.23 -2.19
CA THR A 237 12.54 3.19 -3.12
C THR A 237 13.35 2.47 -4.20
N ASP A 238 13.95 3.21 -5.12
CA ASP A 238 14.89 2.71 -6.14
C ASP A 238 16.23 2.22 -5.56
N GLU A 239 16.44 2.36 -4.26
CA GLU A 239 17.55 1.71 -3.53
C GLU A 239 17.24 0.25 -3.18
N ASN A 240 15.98 -0.19 -3.26
CA ASN A 240 15.55 -1.54 -2.89
C ASN A 240 15.46 -2.48 -4.08
N LEU A 241 15.78 -3.74 -3.85
CA LEU A 241 15.48 -4.83 -4.78
C LEU A 241 14.05 -5.35 -4.55
N ALA A 242 13.39 -5.83 -5.61
CA ALA A 242 12.01 -6.29 -5.51
C ALA A 242 11.77 -7.35 -4.41
N GLN A 243 12.73 -8.25 -4.21
CA GLN A 243 12.61 -9.31 -3.19
C GLN A 243 12.88 -8.83 -1.75
N GLU A 244 13.45 -7.63 -1.57
CA GLU A 244 13.64 -7.02 -0.25
C GLU A 244 12.35 -6.45 0.35
N ALA A 245 11.32 -6.29 -0.47
CA ALA A 245 10.02 -5.74 -0.08
C ALA A 245 9.15 -6.65 0.80
N GLY A 246 9.53 -7.94 0.98
CA GLY A 246 8.71 -8.90 1.73
C GLY A 246 7.42 -9.33 1.02
N ARG A 247 7.24 -8.97 -0.29
CA ARG A 247 6.03 -9.23 -1.08
C ARG A 247 6.26 -10.23 -2.23
N THR A 248 7.29 -11.07 -2.13
CA THR A 248 7.73 -11.95 -3.22
C THR A 248 6.61 -12.88 -3.70
N SER A 249 5.85 -13.50 -2.80
CA SER A 249 4.77 -14.44 -3.15
C SER A 249 3.57 -13.77 -3.82
N GLN A 250 3.32 -12.50 -3.56
CA GLN A 250 2.19 -11.74 -4.11
C GLN A 250 2.55 -11.07 -5.44
N ALA A 251 3.77 -10.53 -5.51
CA ALA A 251 4.15 -9.60 -6.57
C ALA A 251 5.13 -10.14 -7.62
N ILE A 252 5.71 -11.34 -7.43
CA ILE A 252 6.72 -11.90 -8.35
C ILE A 252 6.30 -13.29 -8.85
N SER A 253 6.15 -13.42 -10.16
CA SER A 253 5.92 -14.71 -10.82
C SER A 253 7.24 -15.29 -11.33
N PHE A 254 7.69 -16.42 -10.77
CA PHE A 254 8.86 -17.16 -11.25
C PHE A 254 8.55 -18.10 -12.43
N LYS A 255 7.27 -18.17 -12.85
CA LYS A 255 6.83 -19.04 -13.95
C LYS A 255 6.55 -18.31 -15.25
N LYS A 256 6.51 -16.97 -15.22
CA LYS A 256 6.28 -16.15 -16.41
C LYS A 256 7.51 -16.11 -17.33
N GLY A 257 7.30 -15.65 -18.57
CA GLY A 257 8.39 -15.39 -19.52
C GLY A 257 9.30 -14.23 -19.12
N CYS A 258 10.22 -13.86 -20.02
CA CYS A 258 11.20 -12.82 -19.77
C CYS A 258 10.57 -11.45 -19.51
N TYR A 259 11.19 -10.68 -18.63
CA TYR A 259 10.82 -9.30 -18.31
C TYR A 259 12.07 -8.50 -17.88
N LEU A 260 11.96 -7.18 -17.93
CA LEU A 260 13.05 -6.28 -17.54
C LEU A 260 13.44 -6.47 -16.07
N GLY A 261 14.73 -6.71 -15.79
CA GLY A 261 15.23 -6.95 -14.44
C GLY A 261 15.08 -8.38 -13.91
N GLN A 262 14.71 -9.36 -14.75
CA GLN A 262 14.54 -10.75 -14.32
C GLN A 262 15.81 -11.43 -13.83
N GLU A 263 16.97 -11.16 -14.43
CA GLU A 263 18.22 -11.91 -14.13
C GLU A 263 18.65 -11.78 -12.65
N PRO A 264 18.74 -10.56 -12.06
CA PRO A 264 19.05 -10.44 -10.63
C PRO A 264 17.99 -11.09 -9.73
N ILE A 265 16.71 -11.02 -10.08
CA ILE A 265 15.61 -11.66 -9.33
C ILE A 265 15.79 -13.18 -9.31
N ALA A 266 16.02 -13.80 -10.47
CA ALA A 266 16.25 -15.24 -10.56
C ALA A 266 17.52 -15.68 -9.82
N ARG A 267 18.59 -14.86 -9.84
CA ARG A 267 19.81 -15.12 -9.08
C ARG A 267 19.57 -15.11 -7.58
N ILE A 268 18.83 -14.12 -7.05
CA ILE A 268 18.51 -14.03 -5.63
C ILE A 268 17.63 -15.21 -5.21
N ASP A 269 16.65 -15.59 -6.02
CA ASP A 269 15.80 -16.77 -5.78
C ASP A 269 16.64 -18.03 -5.66
N SER A 270 17.59 -18.23 -6.57
CA SER A 270 18.52 -19.38 -6.54
C SER A 270 19.43 -19.38 -5.30
N LEU A 271 19.79 -18.20 -4.75
CA LEU A 271 20.56 -18.07 -3.51
C LEU A 271 19.70 -18.33 -2.26
N GLY A 272 18.37 -18.24 -2.39
CA GLY A 272 17.40 -18.49 -1.33
C GLY A 272 17.38 -17.45 -0.21
N HIS A 273 17.99 -16.27 -0.38
CA HIS A 273 17.96 -15.18 0.59
C HIS A 273 18.34 -13.84 -0.03
N VAL A 274 17.85 -12.76 0.58
CA VAL A 274 18.27 -11.37 0.33
C VAL A 274 19.27 -10.90 1.40
N ASN A 275 19.99 -9.82 1.12
CA ASN A 275 20.95 -9.25 2.08
C ASN A 275 20.27 -8.35 3.11
N GLN A 276 19.09 -7.85 2.81
CA GLN A 276 18.22 -7.04 3.68
C GLN A 276 16.77 -7.27 3.31
N GLU A 277 15.86 -7.00 4.21
CA GLU A 277 14.43 -7.21 3.96
C GLU A 277 13.59 -6.28 4.84
N LEU A 278 12.42 -5.87 4.32
CA LEU A 278 11.45 -5.12 5.07
C LEU A 278 10.90 -5.97 6.22
N ARG A 279 10.93 -5.41 7.43
CA ARG A 279 10.47 -6.05 8.66
C ARG A 279 9.71 -5.09 9.53
N ILE A 280 8.85 -5.65 10.37
CA ILE A 280 8.23 -4.91 11.46
C ILE A 280 9.21 -4.87 12.62
N ILE A 281 9.35 -3.69 13.23
CA ILE A 281 10.03 -3.48 14.50
C ILE A 281 8.98 -3.11 15.53
N ALA A 282 8.73 -4.01 16.47
CA ALA A 282 7.85 -3.75 17.59
C ALA A 282 8.68 -3.15 18.75
N LEU A 283 8.37 -1.93 19.16
CA LEU A 283 9.13 -1.17 20.16
C LEU A 283 8.42 -1.16 21.51
N GLU A 284 9.23 -1.24 22.57
CA GLU A 284 8.78 -1.13 23.96
C GLU A 284 8.99 0.32 24.45
N GLY A 285 7.92 1.11 24.49
CA GLY A 285 7.93 2.52 24.90
C GLY A 285 7.13 3.42 23.94
N ASP A 286 6.87 4.65 24.35
CA ASP A 286 5.92 5.55 23.70
C ASP A 286 6.52 6.44 22.60
N GLY A 287 7.83 6.36 22.40
CA GLY A 287 8.52 7.19 21.41
C GLY A 287 8.35 6.66 19.98
N VAL A 288 7.79 7.45 19.08
CA VAL A 288 7.69 7.13 17.66
C VAL A 288 8.95 7.60 16.94
N PRO A 289 9.77 6.67 16.38
CA PRO A 289 10.98 7.06 15.66
C PRO A 289 10.67 7.74 14.33
N ALA A 290 11.48 8.72 13.95
CA ALA A 290 11.39 9.35 12.64
C ALA A 290 11.94 8.41 11.54
N PRO A 291 11.47 8.53 10.28
CA PRO A 291 12.10 7.87 9.14
C PRO A 291 13.61 8.16 9.08
N GLY A 292 14.40 7.14 8.72
CA GLY A 292 15.86 7.21 8.69
C GLY A 292 16.55 6.92 10.04
N THR A 293 15.81 6.79 11.14
CA THR A 293 16.38 6.42 12.45
C THR A 293 17.08 5.07 12.37
N PRO A 294 18.37 4.97 12.83
CA PRO A 294 19.10 3.72 12.79
C PRO A 294 18.48 2.64 13.70
N VAL A 295 18.45 1.41 13.21
CA VAL A 295 18.13 0.21 13.98
C VAL A 295 19.46 -0.44 14.35
N MET A 296 19.74 -0.56 15.65
CA MET A 296 20.96 -1.14 16.20
C MET A 296 20.71 -2.56 16.72
N ALA A 297 21.66 -3.45 16.53
CA ALA A 297 21.66 -4.79 17.14
C ALA A 297 23.05 -5.23 17.53
N THR A 298 23.12 -6.15 18.49
CA THR A 298 24.38 -6.83 18.84
C THR A 298 24.65 -7.96 17.84
N VAL A 299 25.70 -7.79 17.04
CA VAL A 299 26.16 -8.79 16.07
C VAL A 299 27.58 -9.18 16.40
N LYS A 300 27.82 -10.47 16.75
CA LYS A 300 29.14 -10.98 17.15
C LYS A 300 29.78 -10.10 18.24
N ASP A 301 29.02 -9.84 19.29
CA ASP A 301 29.39 -9.06 20.49
C ASP A 301 29.68 -7.56 20.25
N ASN A 302 29.31 -7.03 19.07
CA ASN A 302 29.47 -5.62 18.79
C ASN A 302 28.12 -4.99 18.43
N GLN A 303 27.84 -3.79 18.93
CA GLN A 303 26.72 -2.96 18.49
C GLN A 303 26.97 -2.49 17.05
N LYS A 304 25.99 -2.74 16.18
CA LYS A 304 26.05 -2.36 14.76
C LYS A 304 24.71 -1.80 14.28
N GLU A 305 24.77 -0.87 13.35
CA GLU A 305 23.61 -0.48 12.57
C GLU A 305 23.25 -1.63 11.61
N VAL A 306 22.07 -2.20 11.83
CA VAL A 306 21.54 -3.33 11.05
C VAL A 306 20.37 -2.94 10.15
N GLY A 307 19.93 -1.70 10.19
CA GLY A 307 18.83 -1.21 9.36
C GLY A 307 18.45 0.22 9.65
N LYS A 308 17.40 0.70 8.96
CA LYS A 308 16.83 2.03 9.18
C LYS A 308 15.31 1.94 9.17
N ILE A 309 14.68 2.70 10.07
CA ILE A 309 13.24 2.88 10.09
C ILE A 309 12.81 3.60 8.81
N THR A 310 11.75 3.12 8.18
CA THR A 310 11.13 3.75 7.01
C THR A 310 9.81 4.43 7.37
N SER A 311 9.00 3.76 8.21
CA SER A 311 7.73 4.27 8.74
C SER A 311 7.57 3.85 10.19
N ALA A 312 6.86 4.64 10.99
CA ALA A 312 6.51 4.28 12.36
C ALA A 312 5.20 4.94 12.79
N ALA A 313 4.46 4.25 13.65
CA ALA A 313 3.20 4.73 14.20
C ALA A 313 3.03 4.27 15.66
N LYS A 314 2.21 5.02 16.41
CA LYS A 314 1.62 4.48 17.64
C LYS A 314 0.71 3.31 17.26
N SER A 315 0.78 2.24 18.04
CA SER A 315 -0.16 1.13 17.95
C SER A 315 -0.96 1.02 19.24
N TYR A 316 -2.15 0.47 19.13
CA TYR A 316 -3.04 0.25 20.26
C TYR A 316 -3.23 -1.24 20.54
N GLY A 317 -2.38 -2.07 19.93
CA GLY A 317 -2.31 -3.51 20.11
C GLY A 317 -1.33 -3.93 21.21
N LYS A 318 -0.61 -5.02 20.97
CA LYS A 318 0.34 -5.62 21.94
C LYS A 318 1.54 -4.72 22.27
N TYR A 319 2.02 -3.95 21.31
CA TYR A 319 3.17 -3.05 21.45
C TYR A 319 2.74 -1.61 21.29
N PRO A 320 3.27 -0.67 22.07
CA PRO A 320 2.82 0.73 22.02
C PRO A 320 3.24 1.46 20.75
N VAL A 321 4.33 1.02 20.11
CA VAL A 321 4.83 1.59 18.86
C VAL A 321 5.26 0.47 17.92
N VAL A 322 4.87 0.59 16.65
CA VAL A 322 5.29 -0.29 15.56
C VAL A 322 5.97 0.51 14.46
N ALA A 323 6.96 -0.09 13.83
CA ALA A 323 7.68 0.56 12.74
C ALA A 323 7.97 -0.45 11.62
N LEU A 324 8.12 0.04 10.38
CA LEU A 324 8.74 -0.69 9.29
C LEU A 324 10.21 -0.27 9.19
N ALA A 325 11.06 -1.22 8.86
CA ALA A 325 12.48 -0.99 8.64
C ALA A 325 13.03 -1.93 7.58
N ILE A 326 13.97 -1.46 6.77
CA ILE A 326 14.81 -2.33 5.95
C ILE A 326 15.93 -2.85 6.83
N VAL A 327 15.90 -4.14 7.16
CA VAL A 327 16.79 -4.79 8.14
C VAL A 327 17.73 -5.75 7.43
N ARG A 328 19.02 -5.67 7.74
CA ARG A 328 20.08 -6.52 7.18
C ARG A 328 19.95 -7.97 7.64
N LYS A 329 20.46 -8.90 6.83
CA LYS A 329 20.41 -10.36 7.01
C LYS A 329 20.85 -10.82 8.38
N GLU A 330 21.85 -10.18 8.98
CA GLU A 330 22.35 -10.54 10.31
C GLU A 330 21.34 -10.32 11.43
N ALA A 331 20.29 -9.50 11.19
CA ALA A 331 19.30 -9.15 12.21
C ALA A 331 17.83 -9.31 11.75
N TYR A 332 17.53 -9.64 10.50
CA TYR A 332 16.14 -9.64 10.00
C TYR A 332 15.29 -10.85 10.45
N LYS A 333 15.89 -11.80 11.18
CA LYS A 333 15.13 -12.97 11.68
C LYS A 333 14.13 -12.56 12.76
N PRO A 334 12.88 -13.08 12.70
CA PRO A 334 11.90 -12.83 13.75
C PRO A 334 12.45 -13.21 15.14
N GLY A 335 12.12 -12.39 16.13
CA GLY A 335 12.59 -12.53 17.51
C GLY A 335 13.96 -11.87 17.79
N THR A 336 14.67 -11.37 16.77
CA THR A 336 15.93 -10.65 16.99
C THR A 336 15.66 -9.37 17.79
N LYS A 337 16.45 -9.18 18.86
CA LYS A 337 16.38 -7.97 19.67
C LYS A 337 17.17 -6.86 19.00
N VAL A 338 16.58 -5.68 18.98
CA VAL A 338 17.14 -4.46 18.39
C VAL A 338 16.95 -3.29 19.35
N GLU A 339 17.63 -2.20 19.07
CA GLU A 339 17.53 -0.94 19.79
C GLU A 339 17.34 0.21 18.81
N VAL A 340 16.45 1.12 19.13
CA VAL A 340 16.19 2.34 18.36
C VAL A 340 16.23 3.53 19.28
N VAL A 341 17.01 4.56 18.95
CA VAL A 341 17.13 5.77 19.78
C VAL A 341 16.12 6.81 19.34
N VAL A 342 15.25 7.21 20.25
CA VAL A 342 14.22 8.25 20.03
C VAL A 342 14.35 9.31 21.10
N ALA A 343 14.55 10.57 20.72
CA ALA A 343 14.71 11.70 21.64
C ALA A 343 15.73 11.39 22.78
N GLU A 344 16.91 10.90 22.39
CA GLU A 344 18.04 10.51 23.29
C GLU A 344 17.75 9.32 24.21
N LYS A 345 16.59 8.68 24.08
CA LYS A 345 16.23 7.47 24.84
C LYS A 345 16.33 6.24 23.94
N ALA A 346 17.07 5.24 24.37
CA ALA A 346 17.11 3.93 23.73
C ALA A 346 15.81 3.16 24.04
N LEU A 347 15.12 2.70 22.99
CA LEU A 347 13.95 1.84 23.08
C LEU A 347 14.33 0.45 22.63
N GLU A 348 14.03 -0.54 23.46
CA GLU A 348 14.16 -1.94 23.08
C GLU A 348 13.10 -2.29 22.04
N GLY A 349 13.48 -3.11 21.06
CA GLY A 349 12.59 -3.58 20.03
C GLY A 349 12.80 -5.05 19.68
N THR A 350 11.83 -5.60 18.99
CA THR A 350 11.87 -6.96 18.46
C THR A 350 11.50 -6.97 16.99
N VAL A 351 12.31 -7.65 16.19
CA VAL A 351 12.03 -7.87 14.76
C VAL A 351 10.93 -8.89 14.59
N LEU A 352 9.90 -8.57 13.81
CA LEU A 352 8.79 -9.46 13.47
C LEU A 352 8.62 -9.56 11.96
N CYS A 353 7.97 -10.61 11.45
CA CYS A 353 7.52 -10.71 10.06
C CYS A 353 6.01 -10.52 9.92
N SER A 354 5.26 -10.68 11.01
CA SER A 354 3.83 -10.40 11.14
C SER A 354 3.53 -10.08 12.60
N MET A 355 2.47 -9.37 12.87
CA MET A 355 1.91 -9.22 14.21
C MET A 355 1.01 -10.42 14.49
N GLU A 356 1.31 -11.18 15.56
CA GLU A 356 0.49 -12.29 16.06
C GLU A 356 -0.48 -11.79 17.13
#